data_d82d4600c7694d84268ee28104598139
#
_entry.id   d82d4600c7694d84268ee28104598139
#
_cell.length_a   1.000
_cell.length_b   1.000
_cell.length_c   1.000
_cell.angle_alpha   90.00
_cell.angle_beta   90.00
_cell.angle_gamma   90.00
#
_symmetry.space_group_name_H-M   'P 1'
#
loop_
_entity.id
_entity.type
_entity.pdbx_description
1 polymer ?
#
loop_
_entity_poly.entity_id
_entity_poly.type
_entity_poly.pdbx_seq_one_letter_code
_entity_poly.pdbx_strand_id
1 'polypeptide(L)'
;MRQLIHARYPGTEILGSNYPPSLGAVAAAKFVNIGTFASIGLTHFGDQVWQSMNQLFGNAHAVPEFVQNLQSNKMGSTMGAWFVGNMVSQNLLNTGAFEVFYDGEVIFSKKALGRLPTIPEIMGNLEVAMNGDNKLAHGSGSVNKEKMTTEALSEGSGDSGEASRVEF
;
A
#
# COMPACT_ATOMS: atom_id res chain seq x y z
N MET A 1 -14.82 -16.46 2.83
CA MET A 1 -14.27 -16.40 4.20
C MET A 1 -15.22 -15.69 5.16
N ARG A 2 -15.60 -14.44 4.95
CA ARG A 2 -16.52 -13.67 5.80
C ARG A 2 -17.81 -14.42 6.15
N GLN A 3 -18.49 -15.00 5.16
CA GLN A 3 -19.73 -15.79 5.35
C GLN A 3 -19.52 -17.03 6.23
N LEU A 4 -18.38 -17.70 6.11
CA LEU A 4 -18.05 -18.89 6.91
C LEU A 4 -17.81 -18.54 8.37
N ILE A 5 -17.14 -17.41 8.64
CA ILE A 5 -16.92 -16.93 10.01
C ILE A 5 -18.24 -16.52 10.63
N HIS A 6 -19.09 -15.76 9.94
CA HIS A 6 -20.43 -15.40 10.43
C HIS A 6 -21.35 -16.60 10.68
N ALA A 7 -21.26 -17.64 9.83
CA ALA A 7 -22.04 -18.86 10.02
C ALA A 7 -21.61 -19.64 11.27
N ARG A 8 -20.31 -19.61 11.60
CA ARG A 8 -19.76 -20.33 12.76
C ARG A 8 -19.85 -19.54 14.06
N TYR A 9 -19.68 -18.21 13.96
CA TYR A 9 -19.64 -17.28 15.09
C TYR A 9 -20.59 -16.10 14.82
N PRO A 10 -21.92 -16.31 15.00
CA PRO A 10 -22.90 -15.24 14.83
C PRO A 10 -22.68 -14.19 15.93
N GLY A 11 -22.51 -12.94 15.55
CA GLY A 11 -22.21 -11.83 16.47
C GLY A 11 -20.79 -11.29 16.41
N THR A 12 -19.88 -11.95 15.66
CA THR A 12 -18.54 -11.42 15.43
C THR A 12 -18.58 -10.35 14.35
N GLU A 13 -18.10 -9.16 14.67
CA GLU A 13 -17.92 -8.08 13.69
C GLU A 13 -16.65 -8.34 12.87
N ILE A 14 -16.79 -8.36 11.55
CA ILE A 14 -15.66 -8.57 10.63
C ILE A 14 -15.42 -7.29 9.85
N LEU A 15 -14.32 -6.63 10.16
CA LEU A 15 -13.87 -5.43 9.46
C LEU A 15 -12.76 -5.78 8.48
N GLY A 16 -12.85 -5.22 7.31
CA GLY A 16 -11.78 -5.30 6.32
C GLY A 16 -11.18 -3.93 6.11
N SER A 17 -9.88 -3.79 6.32
CA SER A 17 -9.13 -2.59 6.04
C SER A 17 -7.94 -2.89 5.13
N ASN A 18 -7.50 -1.89 4.36
CA ASN A 18 -6.27 -2.02 3.59
C ASN A 18 -5.07 -1.78 4.52
N TYR A 19 -4.11 -2.68 4.46
CA TYR A 19 -2.85 -2.49 5.18
C TYR A 19 -2.14 -1.24 4.66
N PRO A 20 -1.80 -0.28 5.53
CA PRO A 20 -1.18 0.97 5.10
C PRO A 20 0.20 0.71 4.48
N PRO A 21 0.51 1.33 3.33
CA PRO A 21 1.84 1.24 2.74
C PRO A 21 2.85 1.98 3.62
N SER A 22 4.13 1.55 3.54
CA SER A 22 5.21 2.23 4.25
C SER A 22 5.36 3.69 3.81
N LEU A 23 5.83 4.56 4.71
CA LEU A 23 6.09 5.97 4.39
C LEU A 23 7.02 6.13 3.19
N GLY A 24 8.03 5.27 3.05
CA GLY A 24 8.92 5.25 1.89
C GLY A 24 8.18 4.93 0.59
N ALA A 25 7.27 3.96 0.60
CA ALA A 25 6.46 3.62 -0.57
C ALA A 25 5.51 4.77 -0.95
N VAL A 26 4.89 5.42 0.03
CA VAL A 26 4.04 6.61 -0.19
C VAL A 26 4.85 7.75 -0.78
N ALA A 27 6.04 8.03 -0.24
CA ALA A 27 6.93 9.06 -0.76
C ALA A 27 7.35 8.74 -2.21
N ALA A 28 7.79 7.51 -2.48
CA ALA A 28 8.15 7.07 -3.83
C ALA A 28 6.98 7.20 -4.82
N ALA A 29 5.78 6.79 -4.43
CA ALA A 29 4.59 6.93 -5.28
C ALA A 29 4.26 8.41 -5.57
N LYS A 30 4.44 9.31 -4.60
CA LYS A 30 4.30 10.77 -4.81
C LYS A 30 5.32 11.29 -5.84
N PHE A 31 6.58 10.87 -5.75
CA PHE A 31 7.60 11.26 -6.74
C PHE A 31 7.28 10.74 -8.14
N VAL A 32 6.80 9.49 -8.25
CA VAL A 32 6.33 8.95 -9.54
C VAL A 32 5.20 9.78 -10.11
N ASN A 33 4.22 10.16 -9.29
CA ASN A 33 3.10 10.99 -9.73
C ASN A 33 3.56 12.38 -10.18
N ILE A 34 4.46 13.03 -9.43
CA ILE A 34 5.04 14.32 -9.83
C ILE A 34 5.76 14.18 -11.17
N GLY A 35 6.57 13.14 -11.35
CA GLY A 35 7.27 12.86 -12.61
C GLY A 35 6.31 12.62 -13.78
N THR A 36 5.21 11.91 -13.53
CA THR A 36 4.13 11.67 -14.51
C THR A 36 3.51 12.99 -14.96
N PHE A 37 3.09 13.84 -14.02
CA PHE A 37 2.50 15.14 -14.36
C PHE A 37 3.51 16.08 -15.03
N ALA A 38 4.77 16.07 -14.60
CA ALA A 38 5.84 16.84 -15.24
C ALA A 38 6.07 16.37 -16.70
N SER A 39 6.07 15.06 -16.94
CA SER A 39 6.20 14.48 -18.29
C SER A 39 5.03 14.88 -19.19
N ILE A 40 3.80 14.85 -18.68
CA ILE A 40 2.61 15.31 -19.40
C ILE A 40 2.71 16.80 -19.68
N GLY A 41 3.13 17.61 -18.70
CA GLY A 41 3.36 19.05 -18.89
C GLY A 41 4.39 19.35 -19.98
N LEU A 42 5.53 18.63 -19.96
CA LEU A 42 6.55 18.77 -21.02
C LEU A 42 6.04 18.34 -22.40
N THR A 43 5.17 17.33 -22.49
CA THR A 43 4.57 16.90 -23.74
C THR A 43 3.72 18.02 -24.39
N HIS A 44 3.01 18.80 -23.57
CA HIS A 44 2.11 19.84 -24.07
C HIS A 44 2.75 21.23 -24.16
N PHE A 45 3.62 21.56 -23.23
CA PHE A 45 4.19 22.91 -23.04
C PHE A 45 5.72 22.95 -23.10
N GLY A 46 6.38 21.86 -23.50
CA GLY A 46 7.84 21.73 -23.43
C GLY A 46 8.61 22.85 -24.12
N ASP A 47 8.17 23.28 -25.31
CA ASP A 47 8.82 24.38 -26.04
C ASP A 47 8.74 25.71 -25.27
N GLN A 48 7.57 26.00 -24.70
CA GLN A 48 7.35 27.24 -23.94
C GLN A 48 8.15 27.26 -22.65
N VAL A 49 8.17 26.11 -21.96
CA VAL A 49 8.97 25.94 -20.73
C VAL A 49 10.46 26.12 -21.05
N TRP A 50 10.93 25.50 -22.13
CA TRP A 50 12.31 25.56 -22.53
C TRP A 50 12.75 26.98 -22.95
N GLN A 51 11.93 27.68 -23.73
CA GLN A 51 12.16 29.08 -24.09
C GLN A 51 12.20 29.99 -22.87
N SER A 52 11.29 29.81 -21.92
CA SER A 52 11.26 30.58 -20.68
C SER A 52 12.51 30.33 -19.81
N MET A 53 12.95 29.09 -19.72
CA MET A 53 14.20 28.74 -19.03
C MET A 53 15.42 29.36 -19.70
N ASN A 54 15.51 29.33 -21.03
CA ASN A 54 16.60 29.97 -21.74
C ASN A 54 16.65 31.48 -21.52
N GLN A 55 15.49 32.15 -21.42
CA GLN A 55 15.42 33.58 -21.11
C GLN A 55 15.87 33.88 -19.68
N LEU A 56 15.51 33.03 -18.70
CA LEU A 56 15.90 33.22 -17.31
C LEU A 56 17.37 32.96 -17.04
N PHE A 57 17.94 31.95 -17.67
CA PHE A 57 19.31 31.52 -17.41
C PHE A 57 20.33 32.02 -18.45
N GLY A 58 19.89 32.76 -19.46
CA GLY A 58 20.77 33.39 -20.45
C GLY A 58 21.48 32.40 -21.39
N ASN A 59 21.10 31.14 -21.40
CA ASN A 59 21.73 30.09 -22.20
C ASN A 59 20.76 29.66 -23.32
N ALA A 60 21.08 30.02 -24.56
CA ALA A 60 20.32 29.57 -25.74
C ALA A 60 20.64 28.12 -26.11
N HIS A 61 20.13 27.17 -25.35
CA HIS A 61 20.24 25.75 -25.68
C HIS A 61 19.05 25.30 -26.52
N ALA A 62 19.32 24.44 -27.50
CA ALA A 62 18.27 23.80 -28.29
C ALA A 62 17.37 22.92 -27.39
N VAL A 63 16.10 22.78 -27.77
CA VAL A 63 15.18 21.86 -27.08
C VAL A 63 15.73 20.44 -27.17
N PRO A 64 15.89 19.72 -26.03
CA PRO A 64 16.39 18.37 -26.04
C PRO A 64 15.56 17.41 -26.89
N GLU A 65 16.20 16.47 -27.55
CA GLU A 65 15.52 15.51 -28.44
C GLU A 65 14.42 14.72 -27.74
N PHE A 66 14.60 14.38 -26.47
CA PHE A 66 13.58 13.65 -25.72
C PHE A 66 12.27 14.47 -25.58
N VAL A 67 12.38 15.79 -25.41
CA VAL A 67 11.22 16.69 -25.35
C VAL A 67 10.52 16.75 -26.70
N GLN A 68 11.31 16.87 -27.79
CA GLN A 68 10.78 16.87 -29.16
C GLN A 68 10.08 15.53 -29.46
N ASN A 69 10.65 14.41 -29.04
CA ASN A 69 10.06 13.09 -29.21
C ASN A 69 8.73 12.95 -28.42
N LEU A 70 8.65 13.49 -27.19
CA LEU A 70 7.41 13.51 -26.43
C LEU A 70 6.32 14.34 -27.13
N GLN A 71 6.72 15.43 -27.77
CA GLN A 71 5.78 16.35 -28.46
C GLN A 71 5.35 15.84 -29.83
N SER A 72 6.16 15.02 -30.50
CA SER A 72 5.85 14.46 -31.82
C SER A 72 4.59 13.59 -31.81
N ASN A 73 4.35 12.88 -30.69
CA ASN A 73 3.15 12.06 -30.47
C ASN A 73 2.50 12.39 -29.13
N LYS A 74 1.92 13.57 -29.01
CA LYS A 74 1.35 14.08 -27.75
C LYS A 74 0.38 13.13 -27.10
N MET A 75 -0.51 12.52 -27.86
CA MET A 75 -1.53 11.62 -27.33
C MET A 75 -0.90 10.32 -26.81
N GLY A 76 -0.01 9.70 -27.57
CA GLY A 76 0.70 8.47 -27.16
C GLY A 76 1.58 8.72 -25.95
N SER A 77 2.33 9.81 -25.92
CA SER A 77 3.20 10.20 -24.80
C SER A 77 2.40 10.49 -23.53
N THR A 78 1.29 11.21 -23.63
CA THR A 78 0.42 11.51 -22.49
C THR A 78 -0.22 10.24 -21.92
N MET A 79 -0.80 9.40 -22.78
CA MET A 79 -1.42 8.14 -22.33
C MET A 79 -0.38 7.17 -21.77
N GLY A 80 0.78 7.08 -22.42
CA GLY A 80 1.90 6.25 -21.96
C GLY A 80 2.40 6.68 -20.60
N ALA A 81 2.66 7.96 -20.41
CA ALA A 81 3.11 8.52 -19.13
C ALA A 81 2.07 8.28 -18.03
N TRP A 82 0.79 8.54 -18.30
CA TRP A 82 -0.30 8.30 -17.34
C TRP A 82 -0.41 6.82 -16.96
N PHE A 83 -0.41 5.94 -17.96
CA PHE A 83 -0.54 4.50 -17.72
C PHE A 83 0.63 3.94 -16.92
N VAL A 84 1.87 4.25 -17.34
CA VAL A 84 3.08 3.78 -16.66
C VAL A 84 3.18 4.37 -15.24
N GLY A 85 2.94 5.67 -15.10
CA GLY A 85 2.95 6.33 -13.80
C GLY A 85 1.94 5.73 -12.83
N ASN A 86 0.70 5.49 -13.31
CA ASN A 86 -0.33 4.86 -12.49
C ASN A 86 0.03 3.41 -12.12
N MET A 87 0.53 2.62 -13.07
CA MET A 87 0.95 1.24 -12.83
C MET A 87 2.08 1.17 -11.79
N VAL A 88 3.09 2.02 -11.90
CA VAL A 88 4.22 2.06 -10.95
C VAL A 88 3.75 2.52 -9.58
N SER A 89 2.93 3.58 -9.51
CA SER A 89 2.36 4.06 -8.24
C SER A 89 1.54 2.98 -7.54
N GLN A 90 0.68 2.28 -8.25
CA GLN A 90 -0.12 1.17 -7.71
C GLN A 90 0.76 0.04 -7.17
N ASN A 91 1.82 -0.33 -7.91
CA ASN A 91 2.77 -1.35 -7.45
C ASN A 91 3.51 -0.94 -6.17
N LEU A 92 3.92 0.32 -6.07
CA LEU A 92 4.59 0.84 -4.88
C LEU A 92 3.67 0.86 -3.65
N LEU A 93 2.39 1.17 -3.84
CA LEU A 93 1.40 1.25 -2.76
C LEU A 93 0.81 -0.12 -2.39
N ASN A 94 0.95 -1.11 -3.26
CA ASN A 94 0.44 -2.45 -3.00
C ASN A 94 1.42 -3.23 -2.12
N THR A 95 1.12 -3.30 -0.84
CA THR A 95 1.95 -4.01 0.14
C THR A 95 1.89 -5.52 -0.01
N GLY A 96 0.84 -6.05 -0.65
CA GLY A 96 0.57 -7.50 -0.69
C GLY A 96 0.39 -8.13 0.70
N ALA A 97 0.26 -7.31 1.73
CA ALA A 97 0.05 -7.76 3.08
C ALA A 97 -1.35 -8.36 3.25
N PHE A 98 -1.45 -9.39 4.07
CA PHE A 98 -2.71 -9.97 4.53
C PHE A 98 -2.49 -10.38 5.98
N GLU A 99 -3.14 -9.69 6.88
CA GLU A 99 -3.05 -9.94 8.32
C GLU A 99 -4.45 -10.08 8.88
N VAL A 100 -4.61 -10.98 9.82
CA VAL A 100 -5.88 -11.21 10.50
C VAL A 100 -5.66 -10.95 11.98
N PHE A 101 -6.48 -10.06 12.53
CA PHE A 101 -6.47 -9.71 13.93
C PHE A 101 -7.76 -10.18 14.59
N TYR A 102 -7.67 -10.56 15.84
CA TYR A 102 -8.80 -10.78 16.71
C TYR A 102 -8.53 -10.07 18.02
N ASP A 103 -9.39 -9.15 18.40
CA ASP A 103 -9.27 -8.33 19.63
C ASP A 103 -7.89 -7.68 19.81
N GLY A 104 -7.32 -7.17 18.68
CA GLY A 104 -6.00 -6.53 18.64
C GLY A 104 -4.80 -7.48 18.60
N GLU A 105 -5.02 -8.79 18.68
CA GLU A 105 -3.97 -9.79 18.56
C GLU A 105 -3.89 -10.38 17.15
N VAL A 106 -2.67 -10.49 16.60
CA VAL A 106 -2.42 -11.06 15.27
C VAL A 106 -2.62 -12.57 15.32
N ILE A 107 -3.68 -13.09 14.72
CA ILE A 107 -3.92 -14.52 14.60
C ILE A 107 -3.36 -15.14 13.32
N PHE A 108 -3.09 -14.31 12.31
CA PHE A 108 -2.39 -14.72 11.09
C PHE A 108 -1.68 -13.54 10.44
N SER A 109 -0.43 -13.73 10.00
CA SER A 109 0.33 -12.74 9.23
C SER A 109 0.98 -13.37 7.99
N LYS A 110 0.54 -12.98 6.81
CA LYS A 110 1.19 -13.34 5.54
C LYS A 110 2.61 -12.77 5.47
N LYS A 111 2.85 -11.60 6.05
CA LYS A 111 4.16 -10.95 6.04
C LYS A 111 5.20 -11.78 6.81
N ALA A 112 4.78 -12.42 7.91
CA ALA A 112 5.65 -13.29 8.70
C ALA A 112 5.83 -14.67 8.05
N LEU A 113 4.76 -15.25 7.50
CA LEU A 113 4.75 -16.64 7.01
C LEU A 113 5.07 -16.76 5.51
N GLY A 114 5.04 -15.67 4.74
CA GLY A 114 5.34 -15.65 3.31
C GLY A 114 4.28 -16.33 2.42
N ARG A 115 3.15 -16.77 3.00
CA ARG A 115 2.08 -17.49 2.30
C ARG A 115 0.70 -17.00 2.69
N LEU A 116 -0.29 -17.31 1.87
CA LEU A 116 -1.68 -17.08 2.24
C LEU A 116 -2.19 -18.16 3.22
N PRO A 117 -3.13 -17.84 4.10
CA PRO A 117 -3.73 -18.80 5.02
C PRO A 117 -4.69 -19.73 4.32
N THR A 118 -4.87 -20.91 4.88
CA THR A 118 -6.00 -21.77 4.55
C THR A 118 -7.21 -21.45 5.43
N ILE A 119 -8.42 -21.74 4.95
CA ILE A 119 -9.64 -21.49 5.74
C ILE A 119 -9.61 -22.25 7.07
N PRO A 120 -9.26 -23.55 7.12
CA PRO A 120 -9.14 -24.27 8.39
C PRO A 120 -8.14 -23.66 9.37
N GLU A 121 -7.03 -23.12 8.87
CA GLU A 121 -5.99 -22.50 9.67
C GLU A 121 -6.51 -21.22 10.36
N ILE A 122 -7.21 -20.35 9.61
CA ILE A 122 -7.81 -19.14 10.21
C ILE A 122 -8.87 -19.53 11.23
N MET A 123 -9.73 -20.52 10.91
CA MET A 123 -10.79 -20.94 11.83
C MET A 123 -10.20 -21.54 13.11
N GLY A 124 -9.14 -22.35 13.00
CA GLY A 124 -8.44 -22.92 14.15
C GLY A 124 -7.76 -21.86 15.02
N ASN A 125 -7.05 -20.92 14.40
CA ASN A 125 -6.41 -19.83 15.13
C ASN A 125 -7.43 -18.91 15.83
N LEU A 126 -8.54 -18.64 15.15
CA LEU A 126 -9.65 -17.85 15.71
C LEU A 126 -10.28 -18.57 16.92
N GLU A 127 -10.51 -19.89 16.83
CA GLU A 127 -11.06 -20.67 17.91
C GLU A 127 -10.14 -20.69 19.14
N VAL A 128 -8.82 -20.83 18.93
CA VAL A 128 -7.81 -20.73 19.98
C VAL A 128 -7.80 -19.36 20.62
N ALA A 129 -7.85 -18.28 19.83
CA ALA A 129 -7.89 -16.91 20.31
C ALA A 129 -9.16 -16.61 21.12
N MET A 130 -10.31 -17.09 20.66
CA MET A 130 -11.62 -16.91 21.36
C MET A 130 -11.69 -17.70 22.67
N ASN A 131 -11.06 -18.85 22.75
CA ASN A 131 -11.06 -19.69 23.98
C ASN A 131 -10.04 -19.26 25.03
N GLY A 132 -9.28 -18.18 24.78
CA GLY A 132 -8.27 -17.65 25.71
C GLY A 132 -7.03 -18.54 25.88
N ASP A 133 -6.92 -19.62 25.12
CA ASP A 133 -5.73 -20.46 25.07
C ASP A 133 -4.68 -19.77 24.17
N ASN A 134 -4.04 -18.74 24.72
CA ASN A 134 -3.04 -17.90 24.06
C ASN A 134 -1.70 -18.64 23.87
N LYS A 135 -1.75 -19.89 23.41
CA LYS A 135 -0.62 -20.63 22.85
C LYS A 135 -0.77 -20.65 21.35
N LEU A 136 -0.40 -19.52 20.70
CA LEU A 136 -0.04 -19.55 19.31
C LEU A 136 0.95 -20.67 19.10
N ALA A 137 0.53 -21.74 18.44
CA ALA A 137 1.43 -22.77 17.93
C ALA A 137 2.34 -22.11 16.91
N HIS A 138 3.38 -21.42 17.38
CA HIS A 138 4.48 -20.96 16.56
C HIS A 138 5.17 -22.17 15.95
N GLY A 139 4.86 -22.46 14.72
CA GLY A 139 5.84 -23.07 13.85
C GLY A 139 7.02 -22.12 13.76
N SER A 140 8.07 -22.45 14.54
CA SER A 140 9.45 -22.02 14.44
C SER A 140 9.76 -20.80 13.54
N GLY A 141 9.61 -19.62 14.09
CA GLY A 141 10.07 -18.36 13.53
C GLY A 141 9.86 -17.28 14.58
N SER A 142 10.86 -17.06 15.41
CA SER A 142 10.89 -16.00 16.43
C SER A 142 10.68 -14.63 15.74
N VAL A 143 9.44 -14.18 15.65
CA VAL A 143 9.14 -12.80 15.31
C VAL A 143 9.21 -11.98 16.58
N ASN A 144 10.18 -11.10 16.63
CA ASN A 144 10.48 -10.23 17.74
C ASN A 144 9.25 -9.33 18.06
N LYS A 145 8.54 -9.68 19.14
CA LYS A 145 7.31 -9.05 19.62
C LYS A 145 7.46 -7.52 19.85
N GLU A 146 8.68 -7.07 20.05
CA GLU A 146 9.00 -5.69 20.45
C GLU A 146 8.92 -4.67 19.31
N LYS A 147 9.10 -5.11 18.05
CA LYS A 147 9.16 -4.20 16.91
C LYS A 147 7.81 -3.94 16.25
N MET A 148 6.85 -4.86 16.43
CA MET A 148 5.48 -4.71 15.89
C MET A 148 4.58 -3.81 16.73
N THR A 149 4.80 -3.77 18.03
CA THR A 149 3.97 -2.98 18.96
C THR A 149 4.24 -1.48 18.86
N THR A 150 5.47 -1.10 18.48
CA THR A 150 5.88 0.33 18.42
C THR A 150 5.43 1.03 17.15
N GLU A 151 5.31 0.31 16.01
CA GLU A 151 4.81 0.91 14.77
C GLU A 151 3.27 0.98 14.71
N ALA A 152 2.57 0.05 15.36
CA ALA A 152 1.09 0.06 15.40
C ALA A 152 0.51 1.03 16.44
N LEU A 153 1.28 1.37 17.49
CA LEU A 153 0.82 2.24 18.57
C LEU A 153 1.05 3.74 18.36
N SER A 154 1.79 4.12 17.31
CA SER A 154 2.04 5.54 17.04
C SER A 154 0.96 6.25 16.22
N GLU A 155 -0.05 5.54 15.69
CA GLU A 155 -1.08 6.14 14.82
C GLU A 155 -2.54 5.90 15.24
N GLY A 156 -2.80 5.46 16.45
CA GLY A 156 -4.17 5.14 16.87
C GLY A 156 -4.51 5.50 18.29
N SER A 157 -4.44 6.78 18.65
CA SER A 157 -5.07 7.29 19.88
C SER A 157 -6.51 7.73 19.56
N GLY A 158 -7.48 6.97 20.01
CA GLY A 158 -8.87 7.43 20.11
C GLY A 158 -9.90 6.35 19.89
N ASP A 159 -10.45 6.00 20.96
CA ASP A 159 -11.82 5.57 21.24
C ASP A 159 -12.02 4.13 21.73
N SER A 160 -12.49 4.08 22.98
CA SER A 160 -12.86 2.93 23.74
C SER A 160 -14.26 2.44 23.33
N GLY A 161 -14.34 1.28 22.74
CA GLY A 161 -15.59 0.57 22.47
C GLY A 161 -15.33 -0.94 22.45
N GLU A 162 -15.72 -1.61 23.53
CA GLU A 162 -15.58 -3.04 23.77
C GLU A 162 -16.49 -3.84 22.84
N ALA A 163 -15.98 -4.27 21.72
CA ALA A 163 -16.62 -5.27 20.86
C ALA A 163 -15.53 -6.14 20.23
N SER A 164 -15.66 -7.45 20.39
CA SER A 164 -14.76 -8.44 19.79
C SER A 164 -14.65 -8.24 18.28
N ARG A 165 -13.46 -7.99 17.76
CA ARG A 165 -13.23 -7.51 16.41
C ARG A 165 -12.31 -8.44 15.63
N VAL A 166 -12.72 -8.85 14.44
CA VAL A 166 -11.87 -9.58 13.47
C VAL A 166 -11.58 -8.66 12.28
N GLU A 167 -10.30 -8.41 11.98
CA GLU A 167 -9.85 -7.57 10.88
C GLU A 167 -9.07 -8.41 9.84
N PHE A 168 -9.24 -8.10 8.56
CA PHE A 168 -8.56 -8.75 7.43
C PHE A 168 -7.76 -7.75 6.60
#